data_452d4fa3161520b20647828feef403e8
#
_entry.id   452d4fa3161520b20647828feef403e8
#
_cell.length_a   1.000
_cell.length_b   1.000
_cell.length_c   1.000
_cell.angle_alpha   90.00
_cell.angle_beta   90.00
_cell.angle_gamma   90.00
#
_symmetry.space_group_name_H-M   'P 1'
#
loop_
_entity.id
_entity.type
_entity.pdbx_description
1 polymer ?
#
loop_
_entity_poly.entity_id
_entity_poly.type
_entity_poly.pdbx_seq_one_letter_code
_entity_poly.pdbx_strand_id
1 'polypeptide(L)'
;MEPPVDAPRAPLDAALIFAPVGSLVPAALRTTRKGGVVVCAGIHMSDIPSFPYGLLWGERSIRSVANLTREDGELFFSLIAQHPVTTHVVPFALDRANDAIATLRSGAIDGAAVLVP
;
A
#
# COMPACT_ATOMS: atom_id res chain seq x y z
N MET A 1 13.64 -19.27 8.62
CA MET A 1 12.89 -17.99 8.47
C MET A 1 11.46 -18.31 8.83
N GLU A 2 11.02 -17.89 10.00
CA GLU A 2 9.65 -18.08 10.44
C GLU A 2 8.69 -17.36 9.49
N PRO A 3 7.55 -18.00 9.11
CA PRO A 3 6.52 -17.29 8.37
C PRO A 3 6.00 -16.11 9.22
N PRO A 4 5.61 -14.99 8.60
CA PRO A 4 4.98 -13.90 9.35
C PRO A 4 3.78 -14.44 10.12
N VAL A 5 3.58 -13.94 11.33
CA VAL A 5 2.59 -14.41 12.33
C VAL A 5 1.15 -14.43 11.79
N ASP A 6 0.89 -13.76 10.66
CA ASP A 6 -0.41 -13.65 10.02
C ASP A 6 -0.39 -14.05 8.52
N ALA A 7 0.19 -15.19 8.21
CA ALA A 7 0.09 -15.71 6.83
C ALA A 7 -1.39 -15.98 6.50
N PRO A 8 -1.89 -15.57 5.32
CA PRO A 8 -3.27 -15.79 4.94
C PRO A 8 -3.61 -17.29 4.96
N ARG A 9 -4.79 -17.64 5.45
CA ARG A 9 -5.26 -19.03 5.60
C ARG A 9 -5.48 -19.75 4.26
N ALA A 10 -5.59 -18.99 3.18
CA ALA A 10 -5.73 -19.50 1.81
C ALA A 10 -4.86 -18.67 0.86
N PRO A 11 -4.41 -19.24 -0.28
CA PRO A 11 -3.69 -18.48 -1.29
C PRO A 11 -4.52 -17.28 -1.79
N LEU A 12 -3.86 -16.13 -1.95
CA LEU A 12 -4.48 -14.88 -2.38
C LEU A 12 -4.67 -14.84 -3.90
N ASP A 13 -5.77 -14.29 -4.39
CA ASP A 13 -5.96 -13.97 -5.80
C ASP A 13 -5.08 -12.78 -6.22
N ALA A 14 -4.94 -11.80 -5.33
CA ALA A 14 -4.11 -10.63 -5.52
C ALA A 14 -3.53 -10.16 -4.19
N ALA A 15 -2.35 -9.49 -4.25
CA ALA A 15 -1.75 -8.79 -3.12
C ALA A 15 -1.45 -7.35 -3.53
N LEU A 16 -1.87 -6.38 -2.71
CA LEU A 16 -1.61 -4.95 -2.92
C LEU A 16 -0.57 -4.50 -1.89
N ILE A 17 0.55 -3.95 -2.36
CA ILE A 17 1.66 -3.48 -1.53
C ILE A 17 1.68 -1.96 -1.59
N PHE A 18 1.28 -1.30 -0.50
CA PHE A 18 1.36 0.15 -0.33
C PHE A 18 2.64 0.58 0.41
N ALA A 19 3.18 -0.28 1.27
CA ALA A 19 4.42 0.00 1.98
C ALA A 19 5.61 0.04 0.99
N PRO A 20 6.52 1.04 1.09
CA PRO A 20 7.64 1.18 0.17
C PRO A 20 8.81 0.23 0.50
N VAL A 21 8.52 -1.06 0.64
CA VAL A 21 9.46 -2.09 1.08
C VAL A 21 9.54 -3.22 0.06
N GLY A 22 10.62 -3.28 -0.70
CA GLY A 22 10.82 -4.24 -1.80
C GLY A 22 10.79 -5.70 -1.38
N SER A 23 11.21 -6.04 -0.15
CA SER A 23 11.17 -7.42 0.35
C SER A 23 9.76 -7.99 0.51
N LEU A 24 8.73 -7.14 0.50
CA LEU A 24 7.34 -7.58 0.52
C LEU A 24 6.91 -8.25 -0.79
N VAL A 25 7.58 -7.95 -1.92
CA VAL A 25 7.24 -8.55 -3.22
C VAL A 25 7.44 -10.06 -3.23
N PRO A 26 8.62 -10.61 -2.92
CA PRO A 26 8.77 -12.06 -2.84
C PRO A 26 7.96 -12.69 -1.71
N ALA A 27 7.67 -11.98 -0.63
CA ALA A 27 6.77 -12.45 0.42
C ALA A 27 5.33 -12.60 -0.09
N ALA A 28 4.82 -11.59 -0.79
CA ALA A 28 3.49 -11.61 -1.40
C ALA A 28 3.37 -12.72 -2.47
N LEU A 29 4.40 -12.90 -3.32
CA LEU A 29 4.40 -13.97 -4.32
C LEU A 29 4.26 -15.37 -3.70
N ARG A 30 4.82 -15.61 -2.49
CA ARG A 30 4.68 -16.90 -1.79
C ARG A 30 3.24 -17.19 -1.38
N THR A 31 2.47 -16.17 -1.09
CA THR A 31 1.09 -16.28 -0.63
C THR A 31 0.07 -16.15 -1.76
N THR A 32 0.49 -15.70 -2.94
CA THR A 32 -0.38 -15.55 -4.11
C THR A 32 -0.50 -16.87 -4.86
N ARG A 33 -1.73 -17.25 -5.24
CA ARG A 33 -1.98 -18.47 -6.04
C ARG A 33 -1.38 -18.35 -7.44
N LYS A 34 -1.29 -19.47 -8.15
CA LYS A 34 -1.00 -19.47 -9.60
C LYS A 34 -2.03 -18.63 -10.36
N GLY A 35 -1.58 -17.88 -11.36
CA GLY A 35 -2.40 -16.93 -12.12
C GLY A 35 -2.75 -15.65 -11.35
N GLY A 36 -2.31 -15.50 -10.11
CA GLY A 36 -2.57 -14.30 -9.29
C GLY A 36 -1.60 -13.15 -9.58
N VAL A 37 -1.85 -11.99 -8.98
CA VAL A 37 -1.11 -10.76 -9.22
C VAL A 37 -0.61 -10.11 -7.93
N VAL A 38 0.62 -9.62 -7.94
CA VAL A 38 1.17 -8.72 -6.92
C VAL A 38 1.24 -7.31 -7.50
N VAL A 39 0.57 -6.35 -6.88
CA VAL A 39 0.53 -4.96 -7.35
C VAL A 39 1.30 -4.09 -6.36
N CYS A 40 2.34 -3.42 -6.85
CA CYS A 40 3.17 -2.49 -6.09
C CYS A 40 2.62 -1.07 -6.30
N ALA A 41 2.01 -0.49 -5.27
CA ALA A 41 1.45 0.86 -5.27
C ALA A 41 2.27 1.83 -4.40
N GLY A 42 3.33 1.36 -3.75
CA GLY A 42 4.25 2.21 -3.00
C GLY A 42 5.15 3.03 -3.93
N ILE A 43 5.28 4.33 -3.65
CA ILE A 43 6.27 5.20 -4.28
C ILE A 43 7.57 5.19 -3.47
N HIS A 44 8.73 5.42 -4.12
CA HIS A 44 10.07 5.35 -3.49
C HIS A 44 10.33 4.01 -2.79
N MET A 45 9.89 2.94 -3.40
CA MET A 45 10.07 1.58 -2.91
C MET A 45 11.56 1.21 -2.88
N SER A 46 12.02 0.54 -1.82
CA SER A 46 13.37 -0.03 -1.80
C SER A 46 13.52 -1.13 -2.85
N ASP A 47 14.76 -1.48 -3.19
CA ASP A 47 15.03 -2.51 -4.17
C ASP A 47 14.31 -3.82 -3.82
N ILE A 48 13.78 -4.47 -4.86
CA ILE A 48 13.21 -5.81 -4.72
C ILE A 48 14.38 -6.79 -4.68
N PRO A 49 14.55 -7.54 -3.58
CA PRO A 49 15.65 -8.51 -3.52
C PRO A 49 15.45 -9.63 -4.54
N SER A 50 16.56 -10.25 -4.96
CA SER A 50 16.50 -11.42 -5.83
C SER A 50 15.66 -12.52 -5.17
N PHE A 51 14.90 -13.23 -5.99
CA PHE A 51 14.07 -14.35 -5.55
C PHE A 51 14.08 -15.48 -6.60
N PRO A 52 13.83 -16.73 -6.19
CA PRO A 52 13.77 -17.85 -7.12
C PRO A 52 12.66 -17.68 -8.16
N TYR A 53 12.96 -17.91 -9.44
CA TYR A 53 11.98 -17.87 -10.53
C TYR A 53 10.71 -18.69 -10.24
N GLY A 54 10.84 -19.80 -9.50
CA GLY A 54 9.71 -20.62 -9.08
C GLY A 54 8.60 -19.86 -8.34
N LEU A 55 8.91 -18.73 -7.70
CA LEU A 55 7.88 -17.88 -7.07
C LEU A 55 7.03 -17.12 -8.09
N LEU A 56 7.60 -16.78 -9.25
CA LEU A 56 6.88 -16.11 -10.32
C LEU A 56 6.22 -17.11 -11.27
N TRP A 57 6.84 -18.28 -11.42
CA TRP A 57 6.34 -19.31 -12.31
C TRP A 57 4.92 -19.77 -11.95
N GLY A 58 4.14 -20.15 -12.93
CA GLY A 58 2.72 -20.49 -12.75
C GLY A 58 1.81 -19.29 -13.04
N GLU A 59 2.19 -18.49 -14.03
CA GLU A 59 1.42 -17.35 -14.57
C GLU A 59 1.19 -16.24 -13.54
N ARG A 60 1.98 -16.17 -12.46
CA ARG A 60 1.94 -15.02 -11.54
C ARG A 60 2.50 -13.79 -12.22
N SER A 61 1.95 -12.64 -11.89
CA SER A 61 2.44 -11.36 -12.39
C SER A 61 2.77 -10.38 -11.26
N ILE A 62 3.77 -9.52 -11.52
CA ILE A 62 4.09 -8.37 -10.71
C ILE A 62 3.78 -7.14 -11.55
N ARG A 63 3.04 -6.19 -11.00
CA ARG A 63 2.69 -4.93 -11.66
C ARG A 63 2.99 -3.75 -10.74
N SER A 64 3.27 -2.61 -11.32
CA SER A 64 3.31 -1.34 -10.60
C SER A 64 2.11 -0.49 -10.98
N VAL A 65 1.73 0.40 -10.05
CA VAL A 65 0.78 1.48 -10.30
C VAL A 65 1.55 2.79 -10.24
N ALA A 66 1.34 3.64 -11.24
CA ALA A 66 1.92 4.97 -11.26
C ALA A 66 0.89 5.99 -10.74
N ASN A 67 0.55 6.99 -11.54
CA ASN A 67 -0.38 8.03 -11.14
C ASN A 67 -1.82 7.66 -11.53
N LEU A 68 -2.78 8.18 -10.78
CA LEU A 68 -4.19 8.08 -11.12
C LEU A 68 -4.52 8.95 -12.35
N THR A 69 -5.49 8.53 -13.12
CA THR A 69 -6.12 9.33 -14.17
C THR A 69 -7.28 10.15 -13.60
N ARG A 70 -7.82 11.09 -14.40
CA ARG A 70 -9.05 11.78 -14.04
C ARG A 70 -10.21 10.79 -13.84
N GLU A 71 -10.33 9.81 -14.73
CA GLU A 71 -11.37 8.79 -14.66
C GLU A 71 -11.30 7.97 -13.38
N ASP A 72 -10.09 7.56 -12.96
CA ASP A 72 -9.90 6.87 -11.68
C ASP A 72 -10.41 7.71 -10.50
N GLY A 73 -10.16 9.03 -10.52
CA GLY A 73 -10.64 9.95 -9.49
C GLY A 73 -12.16 10.05 -9.48
N GLU A 74 -12.80 10.20 -10.63
CA GLU A 74 -14.27 10.29 -10.77
C GLU A 74 -14.95 8.99 -10.30
N LEU A 75 -14.41 7.83 -10.68
CA LEU A 75 -14.90 6.54 -10.23
C LEU A 75 -14.72 6.34 -8.72
N PHE A 76 -13.55 6.75 -8.18
CA PHE A 76 -13.29 6.68 -6.75
C PHE A 76 -14.28 7.52 -5.95
N PHE A 77 -14.51 8.78 -6.33
CA PHE A 77 -15.48 9.64 -5.64
C PHE A 77 -16.90 9.11 -5.74
N SER A 78 -17.28 8.53 -6.87
CA SER A 78 -18.59 7.88 -7.02
C SER A 78 -18.74 6.67 -6.09
N LEU A 79 -17.66 5.91 -5.91
CA LEU A 79 -17.64 4.74 -5.03
C LEU A 79 -17.74 5.13 -3.55
N ILE A 80 -16.94 6.10 -3.09
CA ILE A 80 -16.97 6.52 -1.67
C ILE A 80 -18.24 7.27 -1.30
N ALA A 81 -18.96 7.85 -2.26
CA ALA A 81 -20.28 8.41 -2.01
C ALA A 81 -21.32 7.34 -1.64
N GLN A 82 -21.16 6.11 -2.18
CA GLN A 82 -22.04 4.96 -1.90
C GLN A 82 -21.54 4.15 -0.70
N HIS A 83 -20.21 4.12 -0.49
CA HIS A 83 -19.53 3.36 0.55
C HIS A 83 -18.60 4.28 1.34
N PRO A 84 -19.13 5.05 2.31
CA PRO A 84 -18.34 6.02 3.05
C PRO A 84 -17.14 5.39 3.75
N VAL A 85 -15.97 6.01 3.61
CA VAL A 85 -14.73 5.63 4.30
C VAL A 85 -14.53 6.54 5.50
N THR A 86 -14.40 5.96 6.69
CA THR A 86 -14.05 6.71 7.89
C THR A 86 -12.55 6.97 7.91
N THR A 87 -12.15 8.24 7.97
CA THR A 87 -10.75 8.65 8.07
C THR A 87 -10.46 9.19 9.46
N HIS A 88 -9.27 8.86 9.98
CA HIS A 88 -8.74 9.46 11.21
C HIS A 88 -7.84 10.62 10.83
N VAL A 89 -8.15 11.80 11.35
CA VAL A 89 -7.38 13.01 11.05
C VAL A 89 -6.99 13.72 12.34
N VAL A 90 -5.77 14.27 12.36
CA VAL A 90 -5.29 15.16 13.42
C VAL A 90 -5.13 16.55 12.79
N PRO A 91 -5.97 17.54 13.13
CA PRO A 91 -5.90 18.87 12.55
C PRO A 91 -4.76 19.66 13.17
N PHE A 92 -4.05 20.44 12.35
CA PHE A 92 -3.07 21.43 12.72
C PHE A 92 -3.41 22.75 12.07
N ALA A 93 -3.21 23.86 12.76
CA ALA A 93 -3.31 25.17 12.14
C ALA A 93 -2.23 25.31 11.04
N LEU A 94 -2.55 26.03 9.95
CA LEU A 94 -1.66 26.14 8.78
C LEU A 94 -0.29 26.73 9.15
N ASP A 95 -0.21 27.67 10.10
CA ASP A 95 1.02 28.27 10.61
C ASP A 95 1.88 27.27 11.43
N ARG A 96 1.29 26.14 11.82
CA ARG A 96 1.97 25.04 12.54
C ARG A 96 2.35 23.86 11.64
N ALA A 97 2.51 24.07 10.35
CA ALA A 97 2.83 23.02 9.38
C ALA A 97 4.13 22.26 9.75
N ASN A 98 5.14 22.95 10.28
CA ASN A 98 6.39 22.32 10.69
C ASN A 98 6.21 21.38 11.90
N ASP A 99 5.31 21.71 12.82
CA ASP A 99 4.99 20.85 13.97
C ASP A 99 4.24 19.59 13.47
N ALA A 100 3.33 19.74 12.52
CA ALA A 100 2.64 18.62 11.89
C ALA A 100 3.63 17.64 11.23
N ILE A 101 4.60 18.16 10.49
CA ILE A 101 5.66 17.35 9.86
C ILE A 101 6.54 16.66 10.93
N ALA A 102 6.92 17.37 11.97
CA ALA A 102 7.74 16.81 13.05
C ALA A 102 6.99 15.67 13.77
N THR A 103 5.71 15.88 14.05
CA THR A 103 4.85 14.88 14.71
C THR A 103 4.63 13.65 13.81
N LEU A 104 4.43 13.87 12.50
CA LEU A 104 4.32 12.77 11.53
C LEU A 104 5.61 11.95 11.48
N ARG A 105 6.78 12.61 11.43
CA ARG A 105 8.10 11.94 11.40
C ARG A 105 8.39 11.14 12.66
N SER A 106 7.88 11.56 13.80
CA SER A 106 8.05 10.83 15.06
C SER A 106 7.14 9.59 15.17
N GLY A 107 6.22 9.38 14.21
CA GLY A 107 5.22 8.30 14.27
C GLY A 107 4.14 8.49 15.34
N ALA A 108 3.99 9.69 15.87
CA ALA A 108 3.03 9.98 16.95
C ALA A 108 1.60 10.31 16.43
N ILE A 109 1.38 10.23 15.11
CA ILE A 109 0.05 10.45 14.50
C ILE A 109 -0.55 9.10 14.14
N ASP A 110 -1.72 8.81 14.66
CA ASP A 110 -2.59 7.75 14.18
C ASP A 110 -3.58 8.34 13.16
N GLY A 111 -3.36 8.05 11.87
CA GLY A 111 -4.13 8.62 10.76
C GLY A 111 -3.34 9.65 9.93
N ALA A 112 -4.00 10.71 9.50
CA ALA A 112 -3.43 11.74 8.65
C ALA A 112 -3.32 13.11 9.37
N ALA A 113 -2.17 13.78 9.22
CA ALA A 113 -2.05 15.19 9.59
C ALA A 113 -2.74 16.07 8.55
N VAL A 114 -3.67 16.89 8.96
CA VAL A 114 -4.40 17.82 8.08
C VAL A 114 -4.13 19.25 8.51
N LEU A 115 -3.64 20.07 7.57
CA LEU A 115 -3.47 21.50 7.79
C LEU A 115 -4.79 22.22 7.52
N VAL A 116 -5.23 23.02 8.48
CA VAL A 116 -6.47 23.79 8.40
C VAL A 116 -6.13 25.27 8.40
N PRO A 117 -6.67 26.09 7.46
CA PRO A 117 -6.46 27.54 7.41
C PRO A 117 -6.97 28.27 8.64
#